data_f5464d75b025700cbe791cbd276d7ae5
#
_entry.id   f5464d75b025700cbe791cbd276d7ae5
#
_cell.length_a   1.000
_cell.length_b   1.000
_cell.length_c   1.000
_cell.angle_alpha   90.00
_cell.angle_beta   90.00
_cell.angle_gamma   90.00
#
_symmetry.space_group_name_H-M   'P 1'
#
loop_
_entity.id
_entity.type
_entity.pdbx_description
1 polymer ?
#
loop_
_entity_poly.entity_id
_entity_poly.type
_entity_poly.pdbx_seq_one_letter_code
_entity_poly.pdbx_strand_id
1 'polypeptide(L)'
;MRKIAGLVLLLCACKSGPQPADGASGEDATRYYPLAVGNSWTYAFRGSGKQETIRIIGRDGPWFIDDHRGRLRYEKDGVRDADRYLLRTPLAVGAKWSAVENVVVQRFEVVDVNASAVTEAGTFTRCAVVRNEQPLKKGGRFVTEWTYAPKVGLVQLVTSTLDPQGRQQEQTRLQLVAYRIAQ
;
A
#
# COMPACT_ATOMS: atom_id res chain seq x y z
N MET A 1 -14.83 -33.25 -71.72
CA MET A 1 -14.27 -33.76 -70.46
C MET A 1 -13.63 -32.58 -69.66
N ARG A 2 -14.34 -31.99 -68.72
CA ARG A 2 -13.85 -30.82 -67.97
C ARG A 2 -13.38 -31.30 -66.62
N LYS A 3 -12.09 -31.11 -66.31
CA LYS A 3 -11.50 -31.37 -64.98
C LYS A 3 -11.71 -30.15 -64.11
N ILE A 4 -12.42 -30.32 -62.99
CA ILE A 4 -12.62 -29.31 -61.96
C ILE A 4 -11.48 -29.51 -60.95
N ALA A 5 -10.58 -28.51 -60.85
CA ALA A 5 -9.55 -28.47 -59.82
C ALA A 5 -10.16 -27.86 -58.53
N GLY A 6 -10.24 -28.65 -57.47
CA GLY A 6 -10.67 -28.21 -56.17
C GLY A 6 -9.57 -27.43 -55.43
N LEU A 7 -9.83 -26.17 -55.14
CA LEU A 7 -8.95 -25.32 -54.33
C LEU A 7 -9.26 -25.58 -52.83
N VAL A 8 -8.33 -26.23 -52.16
CA VAL A 8 -8.40 -26.40 -50.67
C VAL A 8 -7.83 -25.17 -50.02
N LEU A 9 -8.70 -24.36 -49.41
CA LEU A 9 -8.28 -23.27 -48.52
C LEU A 9 -7.87 -23.86 -47.15
N LEU A 10 -6.58 -23.83 -46.83
CA LEU A 10 -6.09 -24.06 -45.48
C LEU A 10 -6.37 -22.79 -44.64
N LEU A 11 -7.33 -22.85 -43.73
CA LEU A 11 -7.54 -21.87 -42.68
C LEU A 11 -6.48 -22.09 -41.59
N CYS A 12 -5.43 -21.28 -41.57
CA CYS A 12 -4.52 -21.16 -40.44
C CYS A 12 -5.27 -20.50 -39.29
N ALA A 13 -5.76 -21.29 -38.33
CA ALA A 13 -6.24 -20.79 -37.03
C ALA A 13 -5.01 -20.34 -36.21
N CYS A 14 -4.69 -19.05 -36.25
CA CYS A 14 -3.80 -18.45 -35.25
C CYS A 14 -4.45 -18.58 -33.87
N LYS A 15 -3.94 -19.51 -33.04
CA LYS A 15 -4.19 -19.50 -31.61
C LYS A 15 -3.57 -18.24 -31.01
N SER A 16 -4.40 -17.23 -30.73
CA SER A 16 -4.01 -16.11 -29.89
C SER A 16 -3.68 -16.68 -28.51
N GLY A 17 -2.39 -16.74 -28.18
CA GLY A 17 -1.97 -16.96 -26.80
C GLY A 17 -2.54 -15.84 -25.89
N PRO A 18 -2.63 -16.07 -24.57
CA PRO A 18 -3.09 -15.03 -23.67
C PRO A 18 -2.17 -13.81 -23.85
N GLN A 19 -2.75 -12.74 -24.37
CA GLN A 19 -2.10 -11.44 -24.48
C GLN A 19 -1.79 -11.00 -23.05
N PRO A 20 -0.53 -10.61 -22.72
CA PRO A 20 -0.25 -10.04 -21.42
C PRO A 20 -1.19 -8.85 -21.25
N ALA A 21 -1.92 -8.82 -20.13
CA ALA A 21 -2.82 -7.73 -19.80
C ALA A 21 -2.05 -6.41 -19.94
N ASP A 22 -2.53 -5.56 -20.82
CA ASP A 22 -1.99 -4.22 -21.05
C ASP A 22 -1.78 -3.56 -19.69
N GLY A 23 -0.55 -3.01 -19.49
CA GLY A 23 -0.03 -2.59 -18.20
C GLY A 23 -1.08 -1.87 -17.36
N ALA A 24 -1.43 -2.47 -16.24
CA ALA A 24 -2.22 -1.80 -15.24
C ALA A 24 -1.52 -0.48 -14.93
N SER A 25 -2.08 0.62 -15.41
CA SER A 25 -1.66 1.98 -15.04
C SER A 25 -2.05 2.16 -13.57
N GLY A 26 -1.23 1.56 -12.66
CA GLY A 26 -1.42 1.70 -11.24
C GLY A 26 -1.37 3.16 -10.86
N GLU A 27 -2.12 3.54 -9.84
CA GLU A 27 -2.15 4.92 -9.36
C GLU A 27 -0.77 5.37 -8.85
N ASP A 28 -0.53 6.68 -8.95
CA ASP A 28 0.68 7.30 -8.40
C ASP A 28 0.64 7.24 -6.87
N ALA A 29 1.61 6.56 -6.28
CA ALA A 29 1.73 6.38 -4.83
C ALA A 29 1.82 7.71 -4.07
N THR A 30 2.34 8.79 -4.69
CA THR A 30 2.46 10.10 -4.05
C THR A 30 1.11 10.73 -3.71
N ARG A 31 0.06 10.37 -4.44
CA ARG A 31 -1.32 10.81 -4.14
C ARG A 31 -1.86 10.25 -2.83
N TYR A 32 -1.29 9.14 -2.35
CA TYR A 32 -1.74 8.44 -1.15
C TYR A 32 -0.95 8.85 0.11
N TYR A 33 0.02 9.74 -0.02
CA TYR A 33 0.76 10.27 1.12
C TYR A 33 1.21 11.70 0.84
N PRO A 34 0.32 12.70 0.99
CA PRO A 34 0.64 14.09 0.71
C PRO A 34 1.68 14.62 1.71
N LEU A 35 2.82 15.11 1.21
CA LEU A 35 3.89 15.67 2.02
C LEU A 35 3.96 17.18 1.81
N ALA A 36 3.63 17.95 2.84
CA ALA A 36 3.78 19.40 2.87
C ALA A 36 4.03 19.86 4.32
N VAL A 37 4.84 20.89 4.51
CA VAL A 37 5.02 21.52 5.82
C VAL A 37 3.66 22.04 6.31
N GLY A 38 3.31 21.73 7.55
CA GLY A 38 2.01 22.07 8.14
C GLY A 38 0.96 20.95 8.05
N ASN A 39 1.21 19.88 7.29
CA ASN A 39 0.37 18.67 7.37
C ASN A 39 0.46 18.07 8.76
N SER A 40 -0.67 17.56 9.24
CA SER A 40 -0.71 16.83 10.51
C SER A 40 -1.76 15.72 10.50
N TRP A 41 -1.47 14.67 11.24
CA TRP A 41 -2.34 13.51 11.43
C TRP A 41 -2.37 13.16 12.90
N THR A 42 -3.57 13.03 13.47
CA THR A 42 -3.78 12.56 14.84
C THR A 42 -4.36 11.16 14.80
N TYR A 43 -3.69 10.24 15.46
CA TYR A 43 -4.09 8.84 15.53
C TYR A 43 -4.49 8.46 16.95
N ALA A 44 -5.42 7.51 17.07
CA ALA A 44 -5.78 6.89 18.33
C ALA A 44 -5.55 5.38 18.27
N PHE A 45 -5.02 4.81 19.35
CA PHE A 45 -4.98 3.36 19.56
C PHE A 45 -6.32 2.89 20.09
N ARG A 46 -6.96 1.98 19.38
CA ARG A 46 -8.26 1.42 19.77
C ARG A 46 -8.20 0.81 21.18
N GLY A 47 -9.13 1.24 22.03
CA GLY A 47 -9.27 0.73 23.40
C GLY A 47 -8.32 1.32 24.45
N SER A 48 -7.38 2.21 24.07
CA SER A 48 -6.43 2.82 25.03
C SER A 48 -6.77 4.27 25.39
N GLY A 49 -7.58 4.95 24.58
CA GLY A 49 -7.81 6.40 24.70
C GLY A 49 -6.58 7.26 24.40
N LYS A 50 -5.42 6.63 24.14
CA LYS A 50 -4.17 7.34 23.84
C LYS A 50 -4.19 7.84 22.41
N GLN A 51 -3.91 9.13 22.23
CA GLN A 51 -3.76 9.77 20.93
C GLN A 51 -2.33 10.28 20.73
N GLU A 52 -1.91 10.31 19.48
CA GLU A 52 -0.63 10.83 19.06
C GLU A 52 -0.80 11.65 17.79
N THR A 53 -0.20 12.85 17.77
CA THR A 53 -0.24 13.72 16.58
C THR A 53 1.14 13.80 15.98
N ILE A 54 1.23 13.52 14.68
CA ILE A 54 2.43 13.68 13.87
C ILE A 54 2.22 14.91 12.98
N ARG A 55 3.19 15.83 12.96
CA ARG A 55 3.13 17.06 12.16
C ARG A 55 4.40 17.25 11.36
N ILE A 56 4.28 17.52 10.07
CA ILE A 56 5.43 17.93 9.25
C ILE A 56 5.79 19.39 9.60
N ILE A 57 6.94 19.58 10.21
CA ILE A 57 7.38 20.87 10.76
C ILE A 57 8.43 21.58 9.88
N GLY A 58 9.05 20.90 8.91
CA GLY A 58 10.08 21.50 8.10
C GLY A 58 10.58 20.60 6.98
N ARG A 59 11.65 21.07 6.32
CA ARG A 59 12.38 20.35 5.27
C ARG A 59 13.89 20.44 5.52
N ASP A 60 14.58 19.34 5.14
CA ASP A 60 16.03 19.24 5.07
C ASP A 60 16.38 18.63 3.69
N GLY A 61 16.75 19.47 2.74
CA GLY A 61 16.90 19.07 1.35
C GLY A 61 15.62 18.45 0.78
N PRO A 62 15.67 17.21 0.27
CA PRO A 62 14.50 16.51 -0.25
C PRO A 62 13.58 15.93 0.85
N TRP A 63 14.01 15.94 2.11
CA TRP A 63 13.30 15.35 3.21
C TRP A 63 12.31 16.32 3.86
N PHE A 64 11.12 15.84 4.11
CA PHE A 64 10.15 16.43 5.04
C PHE A 64 10.41 15.85 6.43
N ILE A 65 10.49 16.71 7.43
CA ILE A 65 10.82 16.38 8.81
C ILE A 65 9.57 16.56 9.66
N ASP A 66 9.21 15.54 10.44
CA ASP A 66 8.14 15.64 11.39
C ASP A 66 8.62 16.00 12.82
N ASP A 67 7.67 16.30 13.70
CA ASP A 67 7.93 16.68 15.09
C ASP A 67 8.40 15.51 15.99
N HIS A 68 8.39 14.28 15.46
CA HIS A 68 8.96 13.06 16.08
C HIS A 68 10.32 12.68 15.51
N ARG A 69 10.95 13.58 14.72
CA ARG A 69 12.22 13.34 14.00
C ARG A 69 12.13 12.32 12.87
N GLY A 70 10.94 11.92 12.46
CA GLY A 70 10.72 11.13 11.27
C GLY A 70 11.08 11.92 10.02
N ARG A 71 11.56 11.22 9.00
CA ARG A 71 11.98 11.79 7.71
C ARG A 71 11.24 11.09 6.60
N LEU A 72 10.55 11.86 5.77
CA LEU A 72 9.77 11.36 4.63
C LEU A 72 10.20 12.11 3.36
N ARG A 73 10.18 11.43 2.22
CA ARG A 73 10.39 12.09 0.94
C ARG A 73 9.65 11.38 -0.20
N TYR A 74 9.43 12.14 -1.27
CA TYR A 74 9.09 11.57 -2.54
C TYR A 74 10.33 11.04 -3.25
N GLU A 75 10.17 9.89 -3.89
CA GLU A 75 11.10 9.33 -4.87
C GLU A 75 10.40 9.22 -6.22
N LYS A 76 11.17 8.97 -7.27
CA LYS A 76 10.61 8.75 -8.63
C LYS A 76 9.53 7.66 -8.66
N ASP A 77 9.67 6.67 -7.81
CA ASP A 77 8.83 5.47 -7.77
C ASP A 77 8.08 5.28 -6.44
N GLY A 78 7.82 6.37 -5.70
CA GLY A 78 6.98 6.29 -4.52
C GLY A 78 7.26 7.28 -3.40
N VAL A 79 6.84 6.88 -2.22
CA VAL A 79 7.05 7.62 -0.96
C VAL A 79 7.82 6.72 0.00
N ARG A 80 8.85 7.28 0.60
CA ARG A 80 9.67 6.54 1.57
C ARG A 80 9.95 7.34 2.83
N ASP A 81 10.22 6.60 3.92
CA ASP A 81 10.93 7.10 5.08
C ASP A 81 12.46 6.89 4.95
N ALA A 82 13.21 7.07 6.03
CA ALA A 82 14.66 6.89 6.03
C ALA A 82 15.06 5.45 5.68
N ASP A 83 14.27 4.46 6.07
CA ASP A 83 14.63 3.04 6.05
C ASP A 83 14.00 2.27 4.88
N ARG A 84 12.77 2.65 4.47
CA ARG A 84 12.01 1.86 3.49
C ARG A 84 11.06 2.70 2.64
N TYR A 85 10.57 2.10 1.55
CA TYR A 85 9.38 2.60 0.87
C TYR A 85 8.13 2.29 1.70
N LEU A 86 7.32 3.31 1.93
CA LEU A 86 5.97 3.18 2.49
C LEU A 86 4.98 2.76 1.41
N LEU A 87 5.12 3.40 0.23
CA LEU A 87 4.32 3.14 -0.96
C LEU A 87 5.22 3.17 -2.20
N ARG A 88 4.95 2.29 -3.17
CA ARG A 88 5.64 2.28 -4.46
C ARG A 88 4.67 2.38 -5.63
N THR A 89 5.08 3.12 -6.65
CA THR A 89 4.39 3.24 -7.95
C THR A 89 4.90 2.15 -8.92
N PRO A 90 4.04 1.51 -9.72
CA PRO A 90 2.59 1.68 -9.75
C PRO A 90 1.91 1.07 -8.52
N LEU A 91 0.93 1.77 -7.95
CA LEU A 91 0.14 1.26 -6.84
C LEU A 91 -0.94 0.34 -7.40
N ALA A 92 -0.65 -0.94 -7.49
CA ALA A 92 -1.51 -1.97 -8.07
C ALA A 92 -1.50 -3.23 -7.21
N VAL A 93 -2.62 -3.95 -7.16
CA VAL A 93 -2.71 -5.22 -6.43
C VAL A 93 -1.64 -6.20 -6.92
N GLY A 94 -0.92 -6.81 -6.00
CA GLY A 94 0.19 -7.72 -6.27
C GLY A 94 1.55 -7.03 -6.46
N ALA A 95 1.63 -5.68 -6.48
CA ALA A 95 2.90 -4.97 -6.47
C ALA A 95 3.67 -5.26 -5.17
N LYS A 96 4.96 -5.57 -5.29
CA LYS A 96 5.79 -6.02 -4.16
C LYS A 96 7.10 -5.26 -4.10
N TRP A 97 7.59 -5.07 -2.88
CA TRP A 97 8.95 -4.58 -2.61
C TRP A 97 9.49 -5.14 -1.30
N SER A 98 10.77 -4.94 -1.09
CA SER A 98 11.45 -5.36 0.14
C SER A 98 12.26 -4.23 0.74
N ALA A 99 12.45 -4.29 2.04
CA ALA A 99 13.43 -3.49 2.78
C ALA A 99 14.20 -4.40 3.75
N VAL A 100 15.34 -3.95 4.21
CA VAL A 100 16.09 -4.63 5.27
C VAL A 100 16.04 -3.76 6.52
N GLU A 101 15.46 -4.29 7.57
CA GLU A 101 15.34 -3.61 8.86
C GLU A 101 15.87 -4.54 9.95
N ASN A 102 16.84 -4.08 10.74
CA ASN A 102 17.48 -4.89 11.79
C ASN A 102 17.93 -6.28 11.31
N VAL A 103 18.60 -6.33 10.15
CA VAL A 103 19.07 -7.55 9.45
C VAL A 103 17.96 -8.52 9.01
N VAL A 104 16.70 -8.13 9.11
CA VAL A 104 15.55 -8.91 8.66
C VAL A 104 15.03 -8.35 7.36
N VAL A 105 14.80 -9.23 6.37
CA VAL A 105 14.16 -8.84 5.11
C VAL A 105 12.65 -8.71 5.33
N GLN A 106 12.15 -7.49 5.27
CA GLN A 106 10.72 -7.16 5.27
C GLN A 106 10.19 -7.22 3.84
N ARG A 107 9.05 -7.86 3.63
CA ARG A 107 8.39 -7.93 2.32
C ARG A 107 7.03 -7.29 2.40
N PHE A 108 6.78 -6.37 1.48
CA PHE A 108 5.53 -5.61 1.38
C PHE A 108 4.82 -5.98 0.10
N GLU A 109 3.50 -6.02 0.15
CA GLU A 109 2.62 -6.28 -0.98
C GLU A 109 1.41 -5.36 -0.94
N VAL A 110 1.02 -4.78 -2.07
CA VAL A 110 -0.27 -4.12 -2.22
C VAL A 110 -1.34 -5.21 -2.38
N VAL A 111 -2.24 -5.32 -1.43
CA VAL A 111 -3.28 -6.37 -1.42
C VAL A 111 -4.65 -5.86 -1.87
N ASP A 112 -4.88 -4.55 -1.83
CA ASP A 112 -6.10 -3.90 -2.30
C ASP A 112 -5.80 -2.45 -2.70
N VAL A 113 -6.52 -1.91 -3.68
CA VAL A 113 -6.46 -0.50 -4.12
C VAL A 113 -7.84 0.15 -4.18
N ASN A 114 -8.87 -0.56 -3.75
CA ASN A 114 -10.25 -0.08 -3.74
C ASN A 114 -10.93 -0.31 -2.39
N ALA A 115 -10.13 -0.50 -1.34
CA ALA A 115 -10.64 -0.69 0.02
C ALA A 115 -11.38 0.56 0.52
N SER A 116 -12.19 0.36 1.55
CA SER A 116 -12.81 1.43 2.32
C SER A 116 -12.40 1.34 3.78
N ALA A 117 -12.23 2.49 4.42
CA ALA A 117 -11.94 2.59 5.85
C ALA A 117 -12.91 3.58 6.50
N VAL A 118 -13.42 3.20 7.66
CA VAL A 118 -14.25 4.07 8.51
C VAL A 118 -13.46 4.32 9.79
N THR A 119 -13.22 5.60 10.09
CA THR A 119 -12.49 6.07 11.27
C THR A 119 -13.24 7.24 11.89
N GLU A 120 -12.79 7.76 13.03
CA GLU A 120 -13.35 8.97 13.62
C GLU A 120 -13.14 10.21 12.73
N ALA A 121 -12.08 10.22 11.91
CA ALA A 121 -11.82 11.30 10.96
C ALA A 121 -12.75 11.27 9.73
N GLY A 122 -13.52 10.20 9.52
CA GLY A 122 -14.48 10.05 8.43
C GLY A 122 -14.43 8.71 7.72
N THR A 123 -15.14 8.64 6.58
CA THR A 123 -15.16 7.49 5.69
C THR A 123 -14.29 7.76 4.47
N PHE A 124 -13.36 6.85 4.21
CA PHE A 124 -12.42 6.91 3.11
C PHE A 124 -12.66 5.76 2.14
N THR A 125 -12.65 6.06 0.84
CA THR A 125 -12.85 5.07 -0.24
C THR A 125 -11.65 5.07 -1.17
N ARG A 126 -11.54 4.04 -2.01
CA ARG A 126 -10.40 3.84 -2.92
C ARG A 126 -9.06 3.86 -2.17
N CYS A 127 -9.07 3.28 -0.99
CA CYS A 127 -7.86 3.16 -0.18
C CYS A 127 -6.96 2.05 -0.74
N ALA A 128 -5.65 2.28 -0.67
CA ALA A 128 -4.66 1.25 -0.91
C ALA A 128 -4.30 0.56 0.40
N VAL A 129 -4.25 -0.77 0.39
CA VAL A 129 -3.82 -1.58 1.53
C VAL A 129 -2.48 -2.23 1.21
N VAL A 130 -1.48 -1.90 2.00
CA VAL A 130 -0.16 -2.52 1.96
C VAL A 130 -0.06 -3.50 3.12
N ARG A 131 0.40 -4.72 2.83
CA ARG A 131 0.56 -5.79 3.82
C ARG A 131 2.02 -6.21 3.92
N ASN A 132 2.45 -6.50 5.15
CA ASN A 132 3.67 -7.21 5.47
C ASN A 132 3.32 -8.45 6.31
N GLU A 133 3.94 -9.58 6.00
CA GLU A 133 3.78 -10.81 6.76
C GLU A 133 5.13 -11.34 7.22
N GLN A 134 5.22 -11.69 8.50
CA GLN A 134 6.41 -12.25 9.10
C GLN A 134 6.10 -13.61 9.74
N PRO A 135 6.90 -14.66 9.47
CA PRO A 135 6.67 -15.95 10.08
C PRO A 135 6.93 -15.91 11.60
N LEU A 136 6.10 -16.61 12.34
CA LEU A 136 6.26 -16.78 13.79
C LEU A 136 6.98 -18.10 14.09
N LYS A 137 7.82 -18.14 15.14
CA LYS A 137 8.60 -19.32 15.53
C LYS A 137 7.77 -20.57 15.81
N LYS A 138 6.53 -20.41 16.28
CA LYS A 138 5.59 -21.50 16.59
C LYS A 138 4.64 -21.85 15.44
N GLY A 139 4.97 -21.41 14.22
CA GLY A 139 4.06 -21.45 13.08
C GLY A 139 3.08 -20.27 13.06
N GLY A 140 2.37 -20.10 11.95
CA GLY A 140 1.54 -18.93 11.72
C GLY A 140 2.35 -17.71 11.28
N ARG A 141 1.71 -16.53 11.31
CA ARG A 141 2.30 -15.28 10.82
C ARG A 141 1.88 -14.10 11.67
N PHE A 142 2.77 -13.12 11.80
CA PHE A 142 2.42 -11.78 12.22
C PHE A 142 2.16 -10.93 10.97
N VAL A 143 1.01 -10.31 10.92
CA VAL A 143 0.53 -9.55 9.76
C VAL A 143 0.38 -8.09 10.17
N THR A 144 0.93 -7.19 9.37
CA THR A 144 0.70 -5.74 9.50
C THR A 144 0.09 -5.21 8.21
N GLU A 145 -1.01 -4.49 8.34
CA GLU A 145 -1.71 -3.84 7.23
C GLU A 145 -1.77 -2.33 7.45
N TRP A 146 -1.31 -1.59 6.45
CA TRP A 146 -1.42 -0.14 6.38
C TRP A 146 -2.45 0.23 5.32
N THR A 147 -3.46 0.99 5.71
CA THR A 147 -4.49 1.50 4.80
C THR A 147 -4.24 2.99 4.53
N TYR A 148 -4.00 3.32 3.29
CA TYR A 148 -3.74 4.69 2.85
C TYR A 148 -4.90 5.22 2.01
N ALA A 149 -5.42 6.40 2.36
CA ALA A 149 -6.46 7.08 1.61
C ALA A 149 -5.87 8.13 0.65
N PRO A 150 -6.41 8.26 -0.57
CA PRO A 150 -5.92 9.25 -1.53
C PRO A 150 -6.08 10.67 -0.95
N LYS A 151 -5.05 11.51 -1.12
CA LYS A 151 -4.95 12.90 -0.65
C LYS A 151 -4.97 13.09 0.87
N VAL A 152 -4.93 12.01 1.64
CA VAL A 152 -4.96 12.06 3.12
C VAL A 152 -3.71 11.43 3.72
N GLY A 153 -3.32 10.24 3.28
CA GLY A 153 -2.21 9.50 3.87
C GLY A 153 -2.68 8.24 4.60
N LEU A 154 -1.92 7.81 5.59
CA LEU A 154 -2.28 6.66 6.43
C LEU A 154 -3.54 6.96 7.23
N VAL A 155 -4.57 6.14 7.07
CA VAL A 155 -5.83 6.27 7.82
C VAL A 155 -6.04 5.17 8.85
N GLN A 156 -5.39 4.00 8.63
CA GLN A 156 -5.47 2.89 9.56
C GLN A 156 -4.20 2.02 9.48
N LEU A 157 -3.77 1.51 10.62
CA LEU A 157 -2.78 0.45 10.73
C LEU A 157 -3.36 -0.64 11.64
N VAL A 158 -3.32 -1.88 11.16
CA VAL A 158 -3.79 -3.05 11.92
C VAL A 158 -2.66 -4.05 12.02
N THR A 159 -2.38 -4.53 13.22
CA THR A 159 -1.54 -5.71 13.41
C THR A 159 -2.37 -6.89 13.87
N SER A 160 -2.06 -8.05 13.39
CA SER A 160 -2.74 -9.28 13.77
C SER A 160 -1.79 -10.49 13.74
N THR A 161 -2.17 -11.53 14.45
CA THR A 161 -1.57 -12.86 14.30
C THR A 161 -2.50 -13.75 13.49
N LEU A 162 -1.91 -14.52 12.60
CA LEU A 162 -2.57 -15.55 11.82
C LEU A 162 -2.02 -16.89 12.27
N ASP A 163 -2.86 -17.76 12.83
CA ASP A 163 -2.42 -19.09 13.28
C ASP A 163 -2.20 -20.05 12.09
N PRO A 164 -1.62 -21.27 12.33
CA PRO A 164 -1.40 -22.23 11.26
C PRO A 164 -2.71 -22.71 10.58
N GLN A 165 -3.87 -22.55 11.21
CA GLN A 165 -5.19 -22.88 10.68
C GLN A 165 -5.83 -21.71 9.91
N GLY A 166 -5.15 -20.57 9.83
CA GLY A 166 -5.63 -19.38 9.13
C GLY A 166 -6.58 -18.51 9.96
N ARG A 167 -6.73 -18.74 11.27
CA ARG A 167 -7.55 -17.89 12.13
C ARG A 167 -6.79 -16.63 12.49
N GLN A 168 -7.39 -15.48 12.22
CA GLN A 168 -6.81 -14.17 12.46
C GLN A 168 -7.27 -13.62 13.82
N GLN A 169 -6.31 -13.09 14.59
CA GLN A 169 -6.56 -12.37 15.82
C GLN A 169 -5.92 -10.99 15.75
N GLU A 170 -6.75 -9.94 15.76
CA GLU A 170 -6.28 -8.55 15.84
C GLU A 170 -5.54 -8.32 17.15
N GLN A 171 -4.37 -7.70 17.07
CA GLN A 171 -3.51 -7.35 18.21
C GLN A 171 -3.59 -5.86 18.51
N THR A 172 -3.47 -5.03 17.48
CA THR A 172 -3.48 -3.57 17.60
C THR A 172 -4.22 -2.95 16.44
N ARG A 173 -4.90 -1.84 16.70
CA ARG A 173 -5.47 -0.99 15.66
C ARG A 173 -5.19 0.47 15.99
N LEU A 174 -4.47 1.12 15.08
CA LEU A 174 -4.28 2.56 15.06
C LEU A 174 -5.22 3.14 14.01
N GLN A 175 -5.97 4.18 14.35
CA GLN A 175 -6.94 4.83 13.44
C GLN A 175 -6.74 6.32 13.42
N LEU A 176 -6.92 6.92 12.25
CA LEU A 176 -6.92 8.37 12.09
C LEU A 176 -8.17 8.96 12.77
N VAL A 177 -7.99 9.91 13.66
CA VAL A 177 -9.10 10.62 14.35
C VAL A 177 -9.24 12.07 13.89
N ALA A 178 -8.15 12.69 13.41
CA ALA A 178 -8.17 14.01 12.81
C ALA A 178 -6.98 14.18 11.87
N TYR A 179 -7.11 15.06 10.88
CA TYR A 179 -6.00 15.42 10.01
C TYR A 179 -6.14 16.85 9.47
N ARG A 180 -5.02 17.43 9.07
CA ARG A 180 -4.93 18.67 8.34
C ARG A 180 -3.96 18.51 7.18
N ILE A 181 -4.40 18.81 5.97
CA ILE A 181 -3.55 18.87 4.78
C ILE A 181 -3.42 20.34 4.38
N ALA A 182 -2.20 20.84 4.37
CA ALA A 182 -1.89 22.20 3.92
C ALA A 182 -2.21 22.33 2.42
N GLN A 183 -2.78 23.43 2.05
CA GLN A 183 -3.08 23.79 0.64
C GLN A 183 -1.87 24.41 -0.02
#